data_40704dd5cad2573a4eeac8fb0364e12b
#
_entry.id   40704dd5cad2573a4eeac8fb0364e12b
#
_cell.length_a   1.000
_cell.length_b   1.000
_cell.length_c   1.000
_cell.angle_alpha   90.00
_cell.angle_beta   90.00
_cell.angle_gamma   90.00
#
_symmetry.space_group_name_H-M   'P 1'
#
loop_
_entity.id
_entity.type
_entity.pdbx_description
1 polymer ?
#
loop_
_entity_poly.entity_id
_entity_poly.type
_entity_poly.pdbx_seq_one_letter_code
_entity_poly.pdbx_strand_id
1 'polypeptide(L)'
;MSRMSLGDASLTNILARQGADLRAQVSRASQEVTTGRHVDIGQALRGDYSPLLAVDASLARLQSYASTTTEAASLTAAQQAAVGSIGAHALEATGGLLRARDFTTAAQVDTLAADLHNKLAGVMGLLNSQVAGRSIFAGVATDTAPMGQTQDLLTALTTAAAGATTAGQVASAVTTWFSDPGGFQAFYQGGTSLAPVAIAPGESADLSTTALDPAIRDTLAGFAMAALLDRGVLAGLPDERALLAQRGGEALLSAGEGRIALAARIGTVEAQIEDARTRNS
;
A
#
# COMPACT_ATOMS: atom_id res chain seq x y z
N MET A 1 -90.90 -13.37 19.58
CA MET A 1 -89.93 -13.64 18.48
C MET A 1 -89.42 -12.30 17.94
N SER A 2 -88.24 -11.89 18.38
CA SER A 2 -87.61 -10.63 17.93
C SER A 2 -87.12 -10.78 16.50
N ARG A 3 -87.75 -10.04 15.55
CA ARG A 3 -87.27 -9.94 14.16
C ARG A 3 -86.10 -9.00 14.18
N MET A 4 -84.87 -9.57 14.21
CA MET A 4 -83.68 -8.79 13.85
C MET A 4 -83.81 -8.30 12.42
N SER A 5 -83.95 -6.97 12.25
CA SER A 5 -84.03 -6.34 10.93
C SER A 5 -82.70 -6.49 10.21
N LEU A 6 -82.68 -6.75 8.89
CA LEU A 6 -81.47 -6.82 8.04
C LEU A 6 -80.59 -5.56 8.18
N GLY A 7 -81.15 -4.41 8.54
CA GLY A 7 -80.44 -3.18 8.85
C GLY A 7 -79.63 -3.24 10.14
N ASP A 8 -80.09 -3.93 11.16
CA ASP A 8 -79.41 -4.03 12.46
C ASP A 8 -78.23 -4.97 12.40
N ALA A 9 -78.26 -6.08 11.61
CA ALA A 9 -77.18 -6.99 11.33
C ALA A 9 -76.11 -6.30 10.47
N SER A 10 -76.51 -5.43 9.54
CA SER A 10 -75.54 -4.66 8.72
C SER A 10 -74.79 -3.61 9.56
N LEU A 11 -75.49 -2.92 10.45
CA LEU A 11 -74.93 -1.92 11.37
C LEU A 11 -73.88 -2.59 12.32
N THR A 12 -74.28 -3.75 12.89
CA THR A 12 -73.40 -4.53 13.79
C THR A 12 -72.15 -5.00 13.07
N ASN A 13 -72.22 -5.43 11.81
CA ASN A 13 -71.10 -5.81 11.01
C ASN A 13 -70.18 -4.60 10.67
N ILE A 14 -70.72 -3.44 10.39
CA ILE A 14 -69.98 -2.20 10.15
C ILE A 14 -69.20 -1.81 11.42
N LEU A 15 -69.89 -1.79 12.58
CA LEU A 15 -69.31 -1.46 13.87
C LEU A 15 -68.19 -2.48 14.27
N ALA A 16 -68.44 -3.76 14.01
CA ALA A 16 -67.42 -4.80 14.26
C ALA A 16 -66.16 -4.62 13.39
N ARG A 17 -66.31 -4.29 12.11
CA ARG A 17 -65.17 -3.98 11.22
C ARG A 17 -64.44 -2.72 11.66
N GLN A 18 -65.12 -1.65 11.96
CA GLN A 18 -64.51 -0.42 12.48
C GLN A 18 -63.80 -0.65 13.79
N GLY A 19 -64.32 -1.47 14.69
CA GLY A 19 -63.69 -1.85 15.94
C GLY A 19 -62.44 -2.70 15.73
N ALA A 20 -62.46 -3.57 14.74
CA ALA A 20 -61.26 -4.36 14.36
C ALA A 20 -60.18 -3.47 13.74
N ASP A 21 -60.54 -2.58 12.85
CA ASP A 21 -59.63 -1.63 12.20
C ASP A 21 -58.99 -0.66 13.23
N LEU A 22 -59.77 -0.18 14.20
CA LEU A 22 -59.25 0.69 15.26
C LEU A 22 -58.26 -0.04 16.16
N ARG A 23 -58.55 -1.29 16.53
CA ARG A 23 -57.61 -2.14 17.31
C ARG A 23 -56.32 -2.40 16.54
N ALA A 24 -56.40 -2.68 15.24
CA ALA A 24 -55.26 -2.85 14.39
C ALA A 24 -54.38 -1.58 14.27
N GLN A 25 -55.02 -0.41 14.19
CA GLN A 25 -54.35 0.90 14.20
C GLN A 25 -53.64 1.16 15.53
N VAL A 26 -54.31 0.93 16.67
CA VAL A 26 -53.73 1.10 18.00
C VAL A 26 -52.57 0.12 18.22
N SER A 27 -52.68 -1.14 17.79
CA SER A 27 -51.64 -2.12 17.88
C SER A 27 -50.40 -1.70 17.05
N ARG A 28 -50.61 -1.23 15.82
CA ARG A 28 -49.53 -0.70 14.97
C ARG A 28 -48.87 0.52 15.60
N ALA A 29 -49.66 1.51 16.04
CA ALA A 29 -49.09 2.70 16.69
C ALA A 29 -48.30 2.37 17.96
N SER A 30 -48.78 1.43 18.77
CA SER A 30 -48.08 0.95 19.94
C SER A 30 -46.75 0.27 19.57
N GLN A 31 -46.71 -0.50 18.49
CA GLN A 31 -45.54 -1.16 17.99
C GLN A 31 -44.52 -0.14 17.41
N GLU A 32 -44.99 0.86 16.69
CA GLU A 32 -44.17 1.97 16.16
C GLU A 32 -43.53 2.79 17.29
N VAL A 33 -44.30 3.12 18.33
CA VAL A 33 -43.77 3.84 19.50
C VAL A 33 -42.76 3.01 20.26
N THR A 34 -42.97 1.69 20.39
CA THR A 34 -42.07 0.80 21.11
C THR A 34 -40.77 0.54 20.32
N THR A 35 -40.84 0.43 19.00
CA THR A 35 -39.70 0.11 18.14
C THR A 35 -39.00 1.34 17.57
N GLY A 36 -39.67 2.52 17.62
CA GLY A 36 -39.21 3.74 16.96
C GLY A 36 -39.15 3.64 15.42
N ARG A 37 -39.85 2.65 14.85
CA ARG A 37 -39.91 2.40 13.40
C ARG A 37 -41.31 2.29 12.89
N HIS A 38 -41.57 2.86 11.70
CA HIS A 38 -42.86 2.66 11.04
C HIS A 38 -43.02 1.21 10.60
N VAL A 39 -44.20 0.62 10.91
CA VAL A 39 -44.53 -0.76 10.50
C VAL A 39 -44.82 -0.82 9.00
N ASP A 40 -45.46 0.24 8.45
CA ASP A 40 -45.75 0.37 7.04
C ASP A 40 -45.02 1.58 6.45
N ILE A 41 -43.85 1.32 5.90
CA ILE A 41 -42.98 2.35 5.28
C ILE A 41 -43.67 2.95 4.05
N GLY A 42 -44.45 2.15 3.27
CA GLY A 42 -45.16 2.63 2.09
C GLY A 42 -46.20 3.67 2.42
N GLN A 43 -46.95 3.44 3.52
CA GLN A 43 -47.96 4.37 4.01
C GLN A 43 -47.33 5.63 4.62
N ALA A 44 -46.24 5.48 5.37
CA ALA A 44 -45.52 6.60 5.97
C ALA A 44 -44.91 7.54 4.90
N LEU A 45 -44.41 6.98 3.81
CA LEU A 45 -43.82 7.71 2.68
C LEU A 45 -44.89 8.15 1.63
N ARG A 46 -46.15 7.84 1.83
CA ARG A 46 -47.26 8.15 0.88
C ARG A 46 -46.99 7.65 -0.55
N GLY A 47 -46.25 6.54 -0.67
CA GLY A 47 -45.82 5.94 -1.95
C GLY A 47 -44.60 6.60 -2.61
N ASP A 48 -44.02 7.65 -2.03
CA ASP A 48 -42.74 8.22 -2.53
C ASP A 48 -41.56 7.62 -1.78
N TYR A 49 -40.90 6.67 -2.42
CA TYR A 49 -39.70 6.00 -1.91
C TYR A 49 -38.38 6.73 -2.21
N SER A 50 -38.42 7.86 -2.94
CA SER A 50 -37.22 8.61 -3.35
C SER A 50 -36.35 9.01 -2.16
N PRO A 51 -36.86 9.48 -1.00
CA PRO A 51 -35.98 9.80 0.15
C PRO A 51 -35.32 8.58 0.76
N LEU A 52 -36.01 7.43 0.82
CA LEU A 52 -35.45 6.19 1.33
C LEU A 52 -34.31 5.68 0.44
N LEU A 53 -34.56 5.64 -0.88
CA LEU A 53 -33.52 5.25 -1.86
C LEU A 53 -32.32 6.19 -1.81
N ALA A 54 -32.50 7.48 -1.58
CA ALA A 54 -31.41 8.44 -1.45
C ALA A 54 -30.58 8.17 -0.19
N VAL A 55 -31.23 7.83 0.94
CA VAL A 55 -30.55 7.44 2.18
C VAL A 55 -29.79 6.13 2.01
N ASP A 56 -30.42 5.11 1.43
CA ASP A 56 -29.77 3.81 1.17
C ASP A 56 -28.56 3.96 0.25
N ALA A 57 -28.67 4.76 -0.82
CA ALA A 57 -27.56 5.05 -1.71
C ALA A 57 -26.42 5.81 -0.99
N SER A 58 -26.75 6.70 -0.06
CA SER A 58 -25.78 7.43 0.75
C SER A 58 -25.05 6.50 1.72
N LEU A 59 -25.80 5.60 2.40
CA LEU A 59 -25.23 4.60 3.30
C LEU A 59 -24.29 3.64 2.54
N ALA A 60 -24.73 3.13 1.39
CA ALA A 60 -23.89 2.26 0.56
C ALA A 60 -22.58 2.95 0.13
N ARG A 61 -22.65 4.24 -0.19
CA ARG A 61 -21.47 5.04 -0.55
C ARG A 61 -20.53 5.25 0.63
N LEU A 62 -21.07 5.59 1.81
CA LEU A 62 -20.26 5.72 3.03
C LEU A 62 -19.60 4.39 3.41
N GLN A 63 -20.30 3.27 3.30
CA GLN A 63 -19.72 1.94 3.52
C GLN A 63 -18.59 1.63 2.52
N SER A 64 -18.75 2.01 1.25
CA SER A 64 -17.71 1.89 0.25
C SER A 64 -16.47 2.72 0.62
N TYR A 65 -16.64 3.98 1.03
CA TYR A 65 -15.53 4.81 1.50
C TYR A 65 -14.87 4.23 2.75
N ALA A 66 -15.63 3.74 3.72
CA ALA A 66 -15.08 3.11 4.92
C ALA A 66 -14.22 1.87 4.60
N SER A 67 -14.65 1.03 3.66
CA SER A 67 -13.87 -0.11 3.19
C SER A 67 -12.59 0.36 2.48
N THR A 68 -12.71 1.28 1.53
CA THR A 68 -11.57 1.80 0.76
C THR A 68 -10.52 2.47 1.65
N THR A 69 -10.96 3.31 2.60
CA THR A 69 -10.04 3.97 3.55
C THR A 69 -9.33 2.97 4.46
N THR A 70 -10.02 1.90 4.88
CA THR A 70 -9.41 0.84 5.70
C THR A 70 -8.32 0.08 4.92
N GLU A 71 -8.59 -0.28 3.67
CA GLU A 71 -7.61 -0.95 2.81
C GLU A 71 -6.43 -0.02 2.49
N ALA A 72 -6.70 1.23 2.13
CA ALA A 72 -5.68 2.23 1.83
C ALA A 72 -4.79 2.52 3.05
N ALA A 73 -5.36 2.66 4.25
CA ALA A 73 -4.59 2.84 5.49
C ALA A 73 -3.66 1.66 5.77
N SER A 74 -4.16 0.42 5.58
CA SER A 74 -3.34 -0.77 5.77
C SER A 74 -2.16 -0.84 4.78
N LEU A 75 -2.40 -0.46 3.52
CA LEU A 75 -1.37 -0.42 2.49
C LEU A 75 -0.30 0.65 2.79
N THR A 76 -0.73 1.90 3.08
CA THR A 76 0.21 3.00 3.35
C THR A 76 1.03 2.77 4.61
N ALA A 77 0.43 2.26 5.69
CA ALA A 77 1.15 1.90 6.91
C ALA A 77 2.22 0.83 6.66
N ALA A 78 1.90 -0.19 5.86
CA ALA A 78 2.87 -1.22 5.49
C ALA A 78 4.00 -0.68 4.60
N GLN A 79 3.68 0.18 3.63
CA GLN A 79 4.69 0.85 2.80
C GLN A 79 5.60 1.74 3.64
N GLN A 80 5.03 2.51 4.58
CA GLN A 80 5.78 3.36 5.51
C GLN A 80 6.75 2.55 6.37
N ALA A 81 6.28 1.44 6.94
CA ALA A 81 7.11 0.53 7.72
C ALA A 81 8.26 -0.07 6.90
N ALA A 82 7.97 -0.51 5.67
CA ALA A 82 8.98 -1.07 4.76
C ALA A 82 10.03 -0.02 4.37
N VAL A 83 9.61 1.19 3.97
CA VAL A 83 10.52 2.30 3.62
C VAL A 83 11.36 2.71 4.82
N GLY A 84 10.79 2.75 6.03
CA GLY A 84 11.51 2.99 7.28
C GLY A 84 12.59 1.94 7.54
N SER A 85 12.27 0.66 7.35
CA SER A 85 13.23 -0.45 7.51
C SER A 85 14.33 -0.41 6.45
N ILE A 86 14.01 -0.11 5.19
CA ILE A 86 15.00 0.10 4.12
C ILE A 86 15.94 1.25 4.49
N GLY A 87 15.40 2.34 5.03
CA GLY A 87 16.18 3.48 5.51
C GLY A 87 17.14 3.10 6.65
N ALA A 88 16.70 2.30 7.61
CA ALA A 88 17.53 1.82 8.71
C ALA A 88 18.69 0.94 8.20
N HIS A 89 18.41 -0.02 7.30
CA HIS A 89 19.45 -0.82 6.66
C HIS A 89 20.46 0.03 5.88
N ALA A 90 19.98 1.04 5.16
CA ALA A 90 20.85 1.94 4.40
C ALA A 90 21.77 2.78 5.33
N LEU A 91 21.21 3.32 6.42
CA LEU A 91 21.97 4.10 7.39
C LEU A 91 23.06 3.25 8.07
N GLU A 92 22.71 2.03 8.50
CA GLU A 92 23.65 1.09 9.10
C GLU A 92 24.79 0.73 8.14
N ALA A 93 24.47 0.45 6.87
CA ALA A 93 25.44 0.11 5.83
C ALA A 93 26.40 1.26 5.51
N THR A 94 25.87 2.49 5.44
CA THR A 94 26.63 3.68 4.99
C THR A 94 27.89 3.90 5.82
N GLY A 95 27.81 3.77 7.15
CA GLY A 95 28.96 4.02 8.03
C GLY A 95 30.14 3.08 7.80
N GLY A 96 29.90 1.80 7.53
CA GLY A 96 30.92 0.82 7.19
C GLY A 96 31.52 1.06 5.80
N LEU A 97 30.63 1.33 4.82
CA LEU A 97 31.01 1.54 3.42
C LEU A 97 31.89 2.78 3.23
N LEU A 98 31.56 3.91 3.85
CA LEU A 98 32.35 5.14 3.73
C LEU A 98 33.78 5.00 4.29
N ARG A 99 33.98 4.07 5.25
CA ARG A 99 35.31 3.76 5.82
C ARG A 99 36.01 2.59 5.16
N ALA A 100 35.48 2.02 4.08
CA ALA A 100 36.03 0.83 3.46
C ALA A 100 37.49 1.01 2.97
N ARG A 101 37.92 2.23 2.65
CA ARG A 101 39.28 2.57 2.27
C ARG A 101 40.28 2.56 3.44
N ASP A 102 39.77 2.64 4.68
CA ASP A 102 40.62 2.55 5.87
C ASP A 102 40.93 1.09 6.23
N PHE A 103 40.33 0.13 5.56
CA PHE A 103 40.58 -1.30 5.75
C PHE A 103 41.97 -1.69 5.30
N THR A 104 42.66 -2.43 6.15
CA THR A 104 44.06 -2.84 5.94
C THR A 104 44.17 -4.21 5.29
N THR A 105 43.08 -4.97 5.22
CA THR A 105 43.07 -6.34 4.68
C THR A 105 41.93 -6.57 3.71
N ALA A 106 42.15 -7.39 2.70
CA ALA A 106 41.11 -7.82 1.76
C ALA A 106 39.95 -8.52 2.48
N ALA A 107 40.23 -9.30 3.53
CA ALA A 107 39.24 -10.02 4.30
C ALA A 107 38.19 -9.08 4.97
N GLN A 108 38.57 -7.86 5.35
CA GLN A 108 37.62 -6.86 5.89
C GLN A 108 36.63 -6.39 4.81
N VAL A 109 37.12 -6.18 3.59
CA VAL A 109 36.28 -5.84 2.43
C VAL A 109 35.36 -7.01 2.08
N ASP A 110 35.82 -8.24 2.11
CA ASP A 110 35.04 -9.44 1.83
C ASP A 110 33.93 -9.63 2.87
N THR A 111 34.25 -9.42 4.16
CA THR A 111 33.25 -9.50 5.24
C THR A 111 32.17 -8.42 5.06
N LEU A 112 32.56 -7.19 4.73
CA LEU A 112 31.60 -6.10 4.44
C LEU A 112 30.76 -6.44 3.21
N ALA A 113 31.34 -6.98 2.15
CA ALA A 113 30.63 -7.36 0.93
C ALA A 113 29.56 -8.43 1.19
N ALA A 114 29.88 -9.45 1.99
CA ALA A 114 28.93 -10.49 2.40
C ALA A 114 27.78 -9.91 3.25
N ASP A 115 28.07 -8.99 4.18
CA ASP A 115 27.02 -8.30 4.96
C ASP A 115 26.11 -7.48 4.03
N LEU A 116 26.67 -6.75 3.07
CA LEU A 116 25.89 -5.96 2.11
C LEU A 116 25.05 -6.81 1.15
N HIS A 117 25.55 -7.99 0.78
CA HIS A 117 24.75 -8.98 0.04
C HIS A 117 23.51 -9.37 0.86
N ASN A 118 23.66 -9.70 2.13
CA ASN A 118 22.55 -10.07 3.01
C ASN A 118 21.57 -8.89 3.24
N LYS A 119 22.08 -7.67 3.42
CA LYS A 119 21.25 -6.47 3.54
C LYS A 119 20.47 -6.18 2.26
N LEU A 120 21.08 -6.32 1.08
CA LEU A 120 20.41 -6.21 -0.20
C LEU A 120 19.27 -7.25 -0.30
N ALA A 121 19.54 -8.50 0.08
CA ALA A 121 18.51 -9.55 0.09
C ALA A 121 17.35 -9.20 1.05
N GLY A 122 17.66 -8.64 2.22
CA GLY A 122 16.67 -8.13 3.16
C GLY A 122 15.82 -7.01 2.57
N VAL A 123 16.44 -6.04 1.90
CA VAL A 123 15.73 -4.94 1.22
C VAL A 123 14.83 -5.46 0.10
N MET A 124 15.32 -6.41 -0.72
CA MET A 124 14.50 -7.07 -1.74
C MET A 124 13.31 -7.82 -1.12
N GLY A 125 13.51 -8.47 0.04
CA GLY A 125 12.43 -9.10 0.81
C GLY A 125 11.39 -8.10 1.32
N LEU A 126 11.81 -6.94 1.81
CA LEU A 126 10.91 -5.85 2.22
C LEU A 126 10.08 -5.32 1.04
N LEU A 127 10.67 -5.20 -0.15
CA LEU A 127 9.95 -4.79 -1.36
C LEU A 127 8.95 -5.85 -1.82
N ASN A 128 9.21 -7.14 -1.55
CA ASN A 128 8.32 -8.26 -1.85
C ASN A 128 7.30 -8.56 -0.73
N SER A 129 7.23 -7.70 0.30
CA SER A 129 6.29 -7.89 1.40
C SER A 129 4.84 -7.75 0.95
N GLN A 130 3.94 -8.43 1.67
CA GLN A 130 2.52 -8.49 1.38
C GLN A 130 1.69 -8.14 2.61
N VAL A 131 0.53 -7.52 2.38
CA VAL A 131 -0.50 -7.28 3.38
C VAL A 131 -1.80 -7.90 2.88
N ALA A 132 -2.43 -8.73 3.70
CA ALA A 132 -3.63 -9.49 3.33
C ALA A 132 -3.48 -10.26 1.98
N GLY A 133 -2.29 -10.81 1.72
CA GLY A 133 -1.98 -11.55 0.49
C GLY A 133 -1.76 -10.67 -0.76
N ARG A 134 -1.66 -9.36 -0.61
CA ARG A 134 -1.43 -8.41 -1.70
C ARG A 134 -0.07 -7.75 -1.56
N SER A 135 0.72 -7.76 -2.63
CA SER A 135 2.03 -7.09 -2.67
C SER A 135 1.88 -5.57 -2.58
N ILE A 136 2.65 -4.96 -1.67
CA ILE A 136 2.49 -3.53 -1.35
C ILE A 136 3.26 -2.58 -2.30
N PHE A 137 4.18 -3.10 -3.10
CA PHE A 137 4.99 -2.32 -4.06
C PHE A 137 4.84 -2.78 -5.52
N ALA A 138 3.89 -3.68 -5.81
CA ALA A 138 3.69 -4.22 -7.15
C ALA A 138 2.71 -3.41 -8.03
N GLY A 139 2.20 -2.27 -7.55
CA GLY A 139 1.18 -1.51 -8.26
C GLY A 139 -0.10 -2.33 -8.48
N VAL A 140 -0.63 -2.36 -9.69
CA VAL A 140 -1.88 -3.08 -10.00
C VAL A 140 -1.72 -4.62 -10.00
N ALA A 141 -0.50 -5.16 -10.08
CA ALA A 141 -0.21 -6.61 -10.06
C ALA A 141 -0.05 -7.12 -8.62
N THR A 142 -1.07 -6.94 -7.78
CA THR A 142 -1.01 -7.18 -6.34
C THR A 142 -0.78 -8.63 -5.91
N ASP A 143 -0.95 -9.59 -6.79
CA ASP A 143 -0.74 -11.02 -6.60
C ASP A 143 0.68 -11.49 -6.98
N THR A 144 1.50 -10.58 -7.51
CA THR A 144 2.87 -10.85 -7.98
C THR A 144 3.89 -10.19 -7.08
N ALA A 145 5.01 -10.89 -6.78
CA ALA A 145 6.16 -10.28 -6.13
C ALA A 145 6.81 -9.25 -7.07
N PRO A 146 6.95 -7.97 -6.67
CA PRO A 146 7.45 -6.94 -7.57
C PRO A 146 8.91 -7.11 -7.96
N MET A 147 9.71 -7.79 -7.14
CA MET A 147 11.15 -7.96 -7.36
C MET A 147 11.50 -9.43 -7.54
N GLY A 148 12.36 -9.73 -8.52
CA GLY A 148 12.94 -11.04 -8.70
C GLY A 148 13.92 -11.43 -7.58
N GLN A 149 14.66 -12.52 -7.76
CA GLN A 149 15.64 -12.99 -6.79
C GLN A 149 16.86 -12.04 -6.73
N THR A 150 17.40 -11.81 -5.52
CA THR A 150 18.64 -11.02 -5.34
C THR A 150 19.80 -11.57 -6.18
N GLN A 151 19.87 -12.89 -6.32
CA GLN A 151 20.87 -13.58 -7.13
C GLN A 151 20.79 -13.19 -8.61
N ASP A 152 19.57 -13.06 -9.16
CA ASP A 152 19.35 -12.70 -10.56
C ASP A 152 19.73 -11.23 -10.80
N LEU A 153 19.38 -10.34 -9.85
CA LEU A 153 19.80 -8.94 -9.86
C LEU A 153 21.31 -8.82 -9.92
N LEU A 154 22.03 -9.49 -9.01
CA LEU A 154 23.49 -9.44 -8.95
C LEU A 154 24.14 -10.08 -10.18
N THR A 155 23.53 -11.11 -10.77
CA THR A 155 24.02 -11.73 -12.02
C THR A 155 23.87 -10.77 -13.20
N ALA A 156 22.73 -10.07 -13.32
CA ALA A 156 22.53 -9.06 -14.33
C ALA A 156 23.53 -7.90 -14.21
N LEU A 157 23.76 -7.43 -12.97
CA LEU A 157 24.71 -6.35 -12.70
C LEU A 157 26.17 -6.77 -12.93
N THR A 158 26.54 -8.02 -12.59
CA THR A 158 27.86 -8.57 -12.90
C THR A 158 28.09 -8.62 -14.41
N THR A 159 27.05 -8.98 -15.17
CA THR A 159 27.10 -8.97 -16.64
C THR A 159 27.23 -7.54 -17.18
N ALA A 160 26.47 -6.58 -16.63
CA ALA A 160 26.56 -5.17 -17.02
C ALA A 160 27.92 -4.54 -16.72
N ALA A 161 28.59 -5.00 -15.64
CA ALA A 161 29.93 -4.55 -15.24
C ALA A 161 31.05 -5.39 -15.87
N ALA A 162 30.74 -6.31 -16.79
CA ALA A 162 31.76 -7.18 -17.40
C ALA A 162 32.82 -6.34 -18.13
N GLY A 163 34.12 -6.67 -17.87
CA GLY A 163 35.26 -5.93 -18.43
C GLY A 163 35.64 -4.64 -17.70
N ALA A 164 34.88 -4.23 -16.66
CA ALA A 164 35.26 -3.11 -15.83
C ALA A 164 36.50 -3.45 -14.98
N THR A 165 37.49 -2.57 -14.98
CA THR A 165 38.77 -2.72 -14.26
C THR A 165 38.93 -1.69 -13.14
N THR A 166 38.00 -0.75 -13.00
CA THR A 166 38.02 0.27 -11.95
C THR A 166 36.67 0.39 -11.25
N ALA A 167 36.69 0.83 -10.00
CA ALA A 167 35.50 1.12 -9.22
C ALA A 167 34.57 2.11 -9.95
N GLY A 168 35.14 3.11 -10.62
CA GLY A 168 34.39 4.08 -11.39
C GLY A 168 33.60 3.47 -12.54
N GLN A 169 34.20 2.54 -13.28
CA GLN A 169 33.52 1.83 -14.38
C GLN A 169 32.41 0.93 -13.87
N VAL A 170 32.61 0.20 -12.77
CA VAL A 170 31.58 -0.63 -12.13
C VAL A 170 30.42 0.23 -11.65
N ALA A 171 30.70 1.31 -10.92
CA ALA A 171 29.68 2.22 -10.42
C ALA A 171 28.85 2.84 -11.56
N SER A 172 29.51 3.26 -12.65
CA SER A 172 28.84 3.77 -13.84
C SER A 172 27.95 2.71 -14.50
N ALA A 173 28.43 1.48 -14.65
CA ALA A 173 27.65 0.37 -15.22
C ALA A 173 26.40 0.05 -14.36
N VAL A 174 26.55 0.01 -13.03
CA VAL A 174 25.43 -0.16 -12.10
C VAL A 174 24.40 0.98 -12.25
N THR A 175 24.85 2.23 -12.18
CA THR A 175 23.96 3.39 -12.30
C THR A 175 23.22 3.41 -13.64
N THR A 176 23.93 3.11 -14.73
CA THR A 176 23.34 2.99 -16.07
C THR A 176 22.27 1.90 -16.10
N TRP A 177 22.58 0.71 -15.58
CA TRP A 177 21.63 -0.42 -15.56
C TRP A 177 20.36 -0.08 -14.75
N PHE A 178 20.49 0.59 -13.61
CA PHE A 178 19.32 1.03 -12.81
C PHE A 178 18.51 2.12 -13.49
N SER A 179 19.10 2.94 -14.37
CA SER A 179 18.39 4.01 -15.08
C SER A 179 17.87 3.59 -16.46
N ASP A 180 18.39 2.52 -17.03
CA ASP A 180 18.00 2.00 -18.34
C ASP A 180 16.64 1.27 -18.26
N PRO A 181 15.69 1.53 -19.17
CA PRO A 181 14.44 0.79 -19.25
C PRO A 181 14.63 -0.72 -19.44
N GLY A 182 15.69 -1.16 -20.14
CA GLY A 182 16.05 -2.57 -20.32
C GLY A 182 16.73 -3.20 -19.10
N GLY A 183 17.08 -2.41 -18.09
CA GLY A 183 17.70 -2.85 -16.84
C GLY A 183 16.69 -3.05 -15.71
N PHE A 184 16.72 -2.15 -14.73
CA PHE A 184 15.90 -2.28 -13.52
C PHE A 184 14.39 -2.28 -13.79
N GLN A 185 13.93 -1.47 -14.74
CA GLN A 185 12.52 -1.45 -15.09
C GLN A 185 12.06 -2.79 -15.71
N ALA A 186 12.89 -3.43 -16.52
CA ALA A 186 12.61 -4.77 -17.06
C ALA A 186 12.73 -5.87 -16.02
N PHE A 187 13.55 -5.67 -14.97
CA PHE A 187 13.71 -6.60 -13.83
C PHE A 187 12.49 -6.54 -12.88
N TYR A 188 11.77 -5.42 -12.83
CA TYR A 188 10.56 -5.26 -12.06
C TYR A 188 9.42 -6.12 -12.65
N GLN A 189 8.78 -6.93 -11.80
CA GLN A 189 7.73 -7.89 -12.18
C GLN A 189 6.31 -7.40 -11.82
N GLY A 190 6.19 -6.23 -11.21
CA GLY A 190 4.91 -5.63 -10.89
C GLY A 190 4.23 -4.98 -12.09
N GLY A 191 3.07 -4.39 -11.84
CA GLY A 191 2.28 -3.63 -12.81
C GLY A 191 2.53 -2.12 -12.73
N THR A 192 1.73 -1.37 -13.47
CA THR A 192 1.68 0.10 -13.37
C THR A 192 1.24 0.54 -11.97
N SER A 193 1.57 1.77 -11.59
CA SER A 193 1.12 2.34 -10.32
C SER A 193 -0.41 2.31 -10.19
N LEU A 194 -0.89 2.20 -8.94
CA LEU A 194 -2.32 2.29 -8.65
C LEU A 194 -2.85 3.69 -9.02
N ALA A 195 -4.04 3.74 -9.57
CA ALA A 195 -4.76 4.99 -9.71
C ALA A 195 -5.19 5.52 -8.33
N PRO A 196 -5.35 6.85 -8.18
CA PRO A 196 -5.90 7.42 -6.96
C PRO A 196 -7.25 6.81 -6.59
N VAL A 197 -7.44 6.47 -5.31
CA VAL A 197 -8.67 5.86 -4.81
C VAL A 197 -9.53 6.88 -4.09
N ALA A 198 -10.85 6.85 -4.32
CA ALA A 198 -11.79 7.74 -3.66
C ALA A 198 -11.93 7.37 -2.17
N ILE A 199 -11.66 8.33 -1.28
CA ILE A 199 -11.69 8.17 0.19
C ILE A 199 -12.83 8.94 0.85
N ALA A 200 -13.37 9.97 0.18
CA ALA A 200 -14.54 10.75 0.58
C ALA A 200 -15.16 11.43 -0.65
N PRO A 201 -16.34 12.06 -0.54
CA PRO A 201 -16.94 12.81 -1.64
C PRO A 201 -16.01 13.91 -2.16
N GLY A 202 -15.50 13.75 -3.39
CA GLY A 202 -14.57 14.70 -4.02
C GLY A 202 -13.12 14.63 -3.55
N GLU A 203 -12.77 13.67 -2.68
CA GLU A 203 -11.41 13.46 -2.18
C GLU A 203 -10.87 12.09 -2.64
N SER A 204 -9.59 12.05 -3.02
CA SER A 204 -8.91 10.81 -3.39
C SER A 204 -7.50 10.76 -2.79
N ALA A 205 -7.05 9.56 -2.42
CA ALA A 205 -5.69 9.29 -1.95
C ALA A 205 -4.84 8.73 -3.09
N ASP A 206 -3.60 9.22 -3.19
CA ASP A 206 -2.62 8.73 -4.16
C ASP A 206 -1.83 7.55 -3.58
N LEU A 207 -2.08 6.36 -4.10
CA LEU A 207 -1.42 5.11 -3.72
C LEU A 207 -0.41 4.65 -4.79
N SER A 208 0.18 5.57 -5.53
CA SER A 208 1.01 5.30 -6.71
C SER A 208 2.42 4.74 -6.40
N THR A 209 2.82 4.62 -5.12
CA THR A 209 4.16 4.14 -4.75
C THR A 209 4.36 2.67 -5.15
N THR A 210 5.43 2.43 -5.93
CA THR A 210 5.85 1.08 -6.36
C THR A 210 7.34 0.88 -6.12
N ALA A 211 7.86 -0.33 -6.32
CA ALA A 211 9.31 -0.59 -6.23
C ALA A 211 10.13 0.14 -7.31
N LEU A 212 9.49 0.72 -8.32
CA LEU A 212 10.14 1.57 -9.33
C LEU A 212 10.38 3.02 -8.85
N ASP A 213 9.92 3.39 -7.65
CA ASP A 213 10.15 4.74 -7.13
C ASP A 213 11.65 5.08 -7.17
N PRO A 214 12.03 6.26 -7.67
CA PRO A 214 13.44 6.67 -7.78
C PRO A 214 14.23 6.52 -6.48
N ALA A 215 13.61 6.83 -5.33
CA ALA A 215 14.27 6.72 -4.03
C ALA A 215 14.59 5.26 -3.66
N ILE A 216 13.73 4.32 -4.02
CA ILE A 216 13.94 2.88 -3.83
C ILE A 216 15.04 2.40 -4.78
N ARG A 217 14.92 2.74 -6.06
CA ARG A 217 15.88 2.38 -7.10
C ARG A 217 17.31 2.84 -6.77
N ASP A 218 17.48 4.11 -6.39
CA ASP A 218 18.78 4.68 -6.09
C ASP A 218 19.38 4.05 -4.81
N THR A 219 18.52 3.69 -3.85
CA THR A 219 18.93 2.93 -2.65
C THR A 219 19.43 1.52 -3.02
N LEU A 220 18.69 0.82 -3.87
CA LEU A 220 19.11 -0.51 -4.37
C LEU A 220 20.43 -0.45 -5.13
N ALA A 221 20.65 0.58 -5.95
CA ALA A 221 21.90 0.80 -6.66
C ALA A 221 23.09 0.93 -5.69
N GLY A 222 22.94 1.68 -4.60
CA GLY A 222 23.98 1.82 -3.59
C GLY A 222 24.34 0.50 -2.89
N PHE A 223 23.33 -0.29 -2.48
CA PHE A 223 23.56 -1.62 -1.92
C PHE A 223 24.21 -2.58 -2.93
N ALA A 224 23.72 -2.55 -4.18
CA ALA A 224 24.18 -3.44 -5.24
C ALA A 224 25.66 -3.21 -5.58
N MET A 225 26.15 -1.95 -5.61
CA MET A 225 27.56 -1.63 -5.84
C MET A 225 28.47 -2.38 -4.86
N ALA A 226 28.13 -2.38 -3.58
CA ALA A 226 28.93 -3.05 -2.56
C ALA A 226 28.73 -4.58 -2.58
N ALA A 227 27.49 -5.06 -2.81
CA ALA A 227 27.19 -6.49 -2.89
C ALA A 227 27.87 -7.18 -4.09
N LEU A 228 28.17 -6.46 -5.18
CA LEU A 228 28.94 -7.00 -6.32
C LEU A 228 30.35 -7.46 -5.93
N LEU A 229 30.92 -6.91 -4.87
CA LEU A 229 32.22 -7.34 -4.35
C LEU A 229 32.20 -8.79 -3.85
N ASP A 230 31.09 -9.25 -3.29
CA ASP A 230 30.86 -10.64 -2.90
C ASP A 230 30.80 -11.59 -4.13
N ARG A 231 30.49 -11.05 -5.31
CA ARG A 231 30.50 -11.78 -6.59
C ARG A 231 31.88 -11.81 -7.26
N GLY A 232 32.88 -11.30 -6.58
CA GLY A 232 34.27 -11.29 -7.11
C GLY A 232 34.57 -10.18 -8.12
N VAL A 233 33.66 -9.17 -8.24
CA VAL A 233 33.94 -8.01 -9.09
C VAL A 233 35.17 -7.29 -8.56
N LEU A 234 36.09 -6.90 -9.48
CA LEU A 234 37.40 -6.32 -9.18
C LEU A 234 38.30 -7.24 -8.35
N ALA A 235 38.17 -8.58 -8.47
CA ALA A 235 39.06 -9.53 -7.80
C ALA A 235 40.51 -9.24 -8.12
N GLY A 236 41.38 -9.28 -7.09
CA GLY A 236 42.81 -8.98 -7.23
C GLY A 236 43.16 -7.48 -7.24
N LEU A 237 42.18 -6.57 -7.12
CA LEU A 237 42.39 -5.12 -7.10
C LEU A 237 41.87 -4.53 -5.77
N PRO A 238 42.59 -4.71 -4.65
CA PRO A 238 42.07 -4.36 -3.31
C PRO A 238 41.69 -2.89 -3.17
N ASP A 239 42.46 -1.96 -3.73
CA ASP A 239 42.17 -0.54 -3.68
C ASP A 239 40.85 -0.17 -4.44
N GLU A 240 40.65 -0.79 -5.60
CA GLU A 240 39.44 -0.60 -6.40
C GLU A 240 38.22 -1.22 -5.72
N ARG A 241 38.34 -2.35 -5.03
CA ARG A 241 37.31 -2.98 -4.22
C ARG A 241 36.90 -2.08 -3.06
N ALA A 242 37.87 -1.55 -2.31
CA ALA A 242 37.62 -0.61 -1.23
C ALA A 242 36.95 0.69 -1.74
N LEU A 243 37.40 1.20 -2.89
CA LEU A 243 36.83 2.37 -3.53
C LEU A 243 35.39 2.10 -4.02
N LEU A 244 35.08 0.91 -4.56
CA LEU A 244 33.73 0.56 -4.97
C LEU A 244 32.78 0.46 -3.77
N ALA A 245 33.23 -0.11 -2.65
CA ALA A 245 32.50 -0.11 -1.41
C ALA A 245 32.17 1.32 -0.93
N GLN A 246 33.19 2.21 -0.92
CA GLN A 246 33.00 3.61 -0.57
C GLN A 246 31.96 4.29 -1.49
N ARG A 247 32.02 4.08 -2.81
CA ARG A 247 31.05 4.62 -3.76
C ARG A 247 29.63 4.12 -3.50
N GLY A 248 29.47 2.85 -3.09
CA GLY A 248 28.19 2.33 -2.63
C GLY A 248 27.67 3.11 -1.42
N GLY A 249 28.53 3.43 -0.45
CA GLY A 249 28.21 4.25 0.70
C GLY A 249 27.80 5.69 0.34
N GLU A 250 28.54 6.31 -0.58
CA GLU A 250 28.21 7.63 -1.12
C GLU A 250 26.85 7.64 -1.84
N ALA A 251 26.56 6.60 -2.62
CA ALA A 251 25.27 6.43 -3.29
C ALA A 251 24.11 6.26 -2.28
N LEU A 252 24.30 5.44 -1.22
CA LEU A 252 23.32 5.29 -0.15
C LEU A 252 23.07 6.59 0.61
N LEU A 253 24.12 7.37 0.86
CA LEU A 253 24.00 8.68 1.50
C LEU A 253 23.22 9.64 0.62
N SER A 254 23.57 9.73 -0.65
CA SER A 254 22.88 10.59 -1.64
C SER A 254 21.41 10.22 -1.81
N ALA A 255 21.07 8.92 -1.80
CA ALA A 255 19.68 8.45 -1.85
C ALA A 255 18.88 8.76 -0.56
N GLY A 256 19.53 9.22 0.50
CA GLY A 256 18.91 9.49 1.80
C GLY A 256 17.80 10.52 1.74
N GLU A 257 18.01 11.64 1.08
CA GLU A 257 17.00 12.70 0.92
C GLU A 257 15.77 12.20 0.15
N GLY A 258 15.99 11.43 -0.92
CA GLY A 258 14.91 10.81 -1.69
C GLY A 258 14.06 9.86 -0.82
N ARG A 259 14.69 9.05 0.04
CA ARG A 259 13.97 8.16 0.97
C ARG A 259 13.15 8.94 2.00
N ILE A 260 13.71 10.02 2.55
CA ILE A 260 12.98 10.90 3.48
C ILE A 260 11.78 11.54 2.78
N ALA A 261 11.95 12.03 1.56
CA ALA A 261 10.87 12.60 0.76
C ALA A 261 9.79 11.56 0.43
N LEU A 262 10.18 10.33 0.09
CA LEU A 262 9.24 9.22 -0.13
C LEU A 262 8.45 8.90 1.14
N ALA A 263 9.11 8.76 2.28
CA ALA A 263 8.47 8.50 3.56
C ALA A 263 7.50 9.63 3.95
N ALA A 264 7.89 10.90 3.74
CA ALA A 264 7.04 12.05 3.99
C ALA A 264 5.80 12.06 3.06
N ARG A 265 5.96 11.71 1.78
CA ARG A 265 4.85 11.60 0.83
C ARG A 265 3.85 10.53 1.27
N ILE A 266 4.33 9.33 1.63
CA ILE A 266 3.47 8.25 2.13
C ILE A 266 2.77 8.69 3.43
N GLY A 267 3.49 9.30 4.38
CA GLY A 267 2.92 9.79 5.63
C GLY A 267 1.86 10.88 5.44
N THR A 268 2.01 11.76 4.44
CA THR A 268 0.97 12.74 4.10
C THR A 268 -0.30 12.07 3.60
N VAL A 269 -0.16 11.06 2.74
CA VAL A 269 -1.31 10.27 2.23
C VAL A 269 -1.98 9.49 3.37
N GLU A 270 -1.19 8.90 4.28
CA GLU A 270 -1.69 8.19 5.46
C GLU A 270 -2.52 9.12 6.36
N ALA A 271 -2.03 10.33 6.64
CA ALA A 271 -2.78 11.33 7.40
C ALA A 271 -4.09 11.73 6.71
N GLN A 272 -4.08 11.94 5.39
CA GLN A 272 -5.27 12.25 4.61
C GLN A 272 -6.31 11.12 4.67
N ILE A 273 -5.87 9.86 4.61
CA ILE A 273 -6.75 8.68 4.71
C ILE A 273 -7.37 8.60 6.10
N GLU A 274 -6.60 8.82 7.17
CA GLU A 274 -7.11 8.74 8.56
C GLU A 274 -8.11 9.87 8.85
N ASP A 275 -7.88 11.08 8.34
CA ASP A 275 -8.83 12.18 8.42
C ASP A 275 -10.15 11.83 7.70
N ALA A 276 -10.07 11.26 6.50
CA ALA A 276 -11.25 10.81 5.76
C ALA A 276 -11.98 9.68 6.50
N ARG A 277 -11.25 8.72 7.07
CA ARG A 277 -11.81 7.61 7.85
C ARG A 277 -12.58 8.10 9.07
N THR A 278 -12.03 9.09 9.78
CA THR A 278 -12.69 9.70 10.94
C THR A 278 -13.99 10.42 10.54
N ARG A 279 -14.02 11.07 9.37
CA ARG A 279 -15.24 11.74 8.86
C ARG A 279 -16.30 10.77 8.34
N ASN A 280 -15.90 9.58 7.89
CA ASN A 280 -16.81 8.56 7.35
C ASN A 280 -17.36 7.62 8.42
N SER A 281 -16.89 7.70 9.67
CA SER A 281 -17.36 6.91 10.81
C SER A 281 -18.52 7.60 11.52
#